data_9282b9763f34563bf95b15ec8cb24365
#
_entry.id   9282b9763f34563bf95b15ec8cb24365
#
_cell.length_a   1.000
_cell.length_b   1.000
_cell.length_c   1.000
_cell.angle_alpha   90.00
_cell.angle_beta   90.00
_cell.angle_gamma   90.00
#
_symmetry.space_group_name_H-M   'P 1'
#
loop_
_entity.id
_entity.type
_entity.pdbx_description
1 polymer ?
#
loop_
_entity_poly.entity_id
_entity_poly.type
_entity_poly.pdbx_seq_one_letter_code
_entity_poly.pdbx_strand_id
1 'polypeptide(L)'
;MIPVLPENAPFTPAQRAWLNGFFAGLLSSHAANAAPPTTAAAAPPSGAAAAPPAPANEPWHDPALSLDERLALAEGRPLGERLMAAMAQLDCRACGYDCRSYAAALASGAERKVSLCSPGGAATAAKLKELLAAARPPQAPAQPPRKPAAEAAARAGRVAFAARLLGREPLHGPGATAPVVHLVLDTSDAGEPFEPGDSFGIFPENAPDAIEAALAKLRATGRERVLGPTHRECSLRVALAEECDLRDLDEVLAALPAKRPPLFEIVRNLGRIKPRLYTLASSPRVHPGEAHFTVVVTQGGFASTWLAEKLPLGGAVRTFVNKGRLRLPSRPAAPVVFVGASAGIATFRAFLQEREATGASGWAWLFFGGERQADDLYREEVDHFLGSGVLTRLEKAFPGDATPDVKLADRLLQNGAELWSWLGQGAHLYVSGDARRMAPEVDAALRAIVAEHGRRSPEEAKAFLAALAKDKRYLREIY
;
A
#
# COMPACT_ATOMS: atom_id res chain seq x y z
N MET A 1 41.08 -23.86 -15.08
CA MET A 1 40.57 -25.05 -14.33
C MET A 1 39.51 -24.53 -13.34
N ILE A 2 38.24 -24.93 -13.49
CA ILE A 2 37.19 -24.54 -12.56
C ILE A 2 37.39 -25.36 -11.28
N PRO A 3 37.52 -24.74 -10.10
CA PRO A 3 37.70 -25.49 -8.87
C PRO A 3 36.43 -26.28 -8.58
N VAL A 4 36.59 -27.61 -8.52
CA VAL A 4 35.50 -28.54 -8.15
C VAL A 4 35.68 -28.89 -6.68
N LEU A 5 34.64 -28.79 -5.89
CA LEU A 5 34.69 -29.17 -4.47
C LEU A 5 35.05 -30.63 -4.33
N PRO A 6 36.00 -30.98 -3.46
CA PRO A 6 36.46 -32.36 -3.27
C PRO A 6 35.37 -33.23 -2.66
N GLU A 7 35.41 -34.53 -2.91
CA GLU A 7 34.40 -35.48 -2.46
C GLU A 7 34.27 -35.58 -0.93
N ASN A 8 35.33 -35.27 -0.21
CA ASN A 8 35.37 -35.26 1.26
C ASN A 8 34.95 -33.93 1.89
N ALA A 9 34.52 -32.94 1.10
CA ALA A 9 33.97 -31.70 1.65
C ALA A 9 32.68 -31.97 2.45
N PRO A 10 32.42 -31.25 3.55
CA PRO A 10 31.30 -31.51 4.49
C PRO A 10 29.94 -31.09 3.93
N PHE A 11 29.66 -31.47 2.70
CA PHE A 11 28.39 -31.17 2.00
C PHE A 11 27.78 -32.46 1.44
N THR A 12 26.47 -32.52 1.40
CA THR A 12 25.76 -33.62 0.71
C THR A 12 26.07 -33.59 -0.80
N PRO A 13 25.92 -34.75 -1.51
CA PRO A 13 26.13 -34.79 -2.96
C PRO A 13 25.33 -33.71 -3.73
N ALA A 14 24.09 -33.46 -3.32
CA ALA A 14 23.24 -32.44 -3.93
C ALA A 14 23.74 -31.01 -3.67
N GLN A 15 24.21 -30.72 -2.45
CA GLN A 15 24.81 -29.44 -2.11
C GLN A 15 26.13 -29.19 -2.86
N ARG A 16 26.95 -30.22 -3.02
CA ARG A 16 28.20 -30.11 -3.81
C ARG A 16 27.91 -29.86 -5.29
N ALA A 17 26.94 -30.56 -5.86
CA ALA A 17 26.56 -30.35 -7.24
C ALA A 17 26.06 -28.90 -7.48
N TRP A 18 25.25 -28.37 -6.56
CA TRP A 18 24.76 -26.99 -6.61
C TRP A 18 25.89 -25.97 -6.48
N LEU A 19 26.79 -26.13 -5.50
CA LEU A 19 27.94 -25.26 -5.28
C LEU A 19 28.91 -25.27 -6.48
N ASN A 20 29.19 -26.44 -7.04
CA ASN A 20 30.04 -26.55 -8.23
C ASN A 20 29.43 -25.85 -9.45
N GLY A 21 28.09 -25.95 -9.63
CA GLY A 21 27.37 -25.22 -10.67
C GLY A 21 27.40 -23.70 -10.44
N PHE A 22 27.24 -23.26 -9.21
CA PHE A 22 27.30 -21.86 -8.81
C PHE A 22 28.68 -21.24 -9.08
N PHE A 23 29.76 -21.90 -8.68
CA PHE A 23 31.12 -21.44 -8.94
C PHE A 23 31.49 -21.48 -10.43
N ALA A 24 31.01 -22.47 -11.17
CA ALA A 24 31.17 -22.52 -12.62
C ALA A 24 30.49 -21.31 -13.30
N GLY A 25 29.27 -20.95 -12.90
CA GLY A 25 28.55 -19.77 -13.39
C GLY A 25 29.26 -18.45 -13.04
N LEU A 26 29.73 -18.31 -11.81
CA LEU A 26 30.43 -17.12 -11.32
C LEU A 26 31.74 -16.86 -12.05
N LEU A 27 32.50 -17.91 -12.36
CA LEU A 27 33.77 -17.82 -13.06
C LEU A 27 33.62 -17.69 -14.59
N SER A 28 32.51 -18.13 -15.15
CA SER A 28 32.19 -17.98 -16.57
C SER A 28 31.72 -16.57 -16.94
N SER A 29 31.28 -15.77 -15.99
CA SER A 29 30.85 -14.38 -16.22
C SER A 29 31.99 -13.40 -16.50
N HIS A 30 33.25 -13.84 -16.37
CA HIS A 30 34.43 -13.03 -16.66
C HIS A 30 35.07 -13.30 -18.06
N ALA A 31 34.41 -14.14 -18.89
CA ALA A 31 34.93 -14.47 -20.21
C ALA A 31 33.79 -14.52 -21.26
N ALA A 32 33.20 -13.39 -21.55
CA ALA A 32 32.24 -13.29 -22.64
C ALA A 32 32.57 -12.14 -23.57
N ASN A 33 33.46 -12.43 -24.53
CA ASN A 33 33.48 -11.74 -25.83
C ASN A 33 33.87 -12.77 -26.87
N ALA A 34 32.92 -13.51 -27.44
CA ALA A 34 32.99 -14.15 -28.77
C ALA A 34 31.62 -14.79 -29.12
N ALA A 35 31.17 -14.55 -30.32
CA ALA A 35 29.86 -14.92 -30.87
C ALA A 35 29.74 -16.44 -31.22
N PRO A 36 28.50 -16.93 -31.51
CA PRO A 36 28.09 -18.31 -31.34
C PRO A 36 28.25 -19.19 -32.62
N PRO A 37 28.13 -20.49 -32.51
CA PRO A 37 27.51 -21.31 -33.58
C PRO A 37 26.21 -21.99 -33.15
N THR A 38 25.26 -21.97 -34.06
CA THR A 38 23.99 -22.67 -34.16
C THR A 38 24.15 -24.19 -34.10
N THR A 39 23.27 -24.90 -33.35
CA THR A 39 22.53 -26.07 -33.83
C THR A 39 21.51 -26.65 -32.82
N ALA A 40 20.33 -26.83 -33.34
CA ALA A 40 19.35 -27.91 -33.16
C ALA A 40 18.75 -28.28 -31.77
N ALA A 41 17.45 -28.24 -31.80
CA ALA A 41 16.39 -28.55 -30.87
C ALA A 41 16.44 -29.89 -30.14
N ALA A 42 16.07 -29.85 -28.84
CA ALA A 42 15.33 -30.91 -28.17
C ALA A 42 14.36 -30.27 -27.17
N ALA A 43 13.09 -30.70 -27.19
CA ALA A 43 12.00 -30.16 -26.37
C ALA A 43 12.15 -30.55 -24.90
N PRO A 44 11.78 -29.65 -23.94
CA PRO A 44 11.78 -29.96 -22.53
C PRO A 44 10.44 -30.51 -22.04
N PRO A 45 10.43 -31.28 -20.94
CA PRO A 45 9.19 -31.74 -20.31
C PRO A 45 8.50 -30.58 -19.55
N SER A 46 7.18 -30.61 -19.65
CA SER A 46 6.23 -29.72 -19.01
C SER A 46 6.30 -29.77 -17.47
N GLY A 47 6.33 -28.60 -16.80
CA GLY A 47 6.03 -28.52 -15.39
C GLY A 47 6.95 -27.65 -14.54
N ALA A 48 7.17 -26.39 -14.90
CA ALA A 48 7.66 -25.39 -13.95
C ALA A 48 6.77 -24.14 -14.09
N ALA A 49 6.13 -23.75 -12.97
CA ALA A 49 5.36 -22.53 -12.89
C ALA A 49 6.24 -21.33 -13.26
N ALA A 50 5.86 -20.60 -14.28
CA ALA A 50 6.54 -19.39 -14.72
C ALA A 50 6.54 -18.36 -13.61
N ALA A 51 7.73 -17.83 -13.30
CA ALA A 51 7.87 -16.62 -12.47
C ALA A 51 7.03 -15.48 -13.08
N PRO A 52 6.40 -14.63 -12.26
CA PRO A 52 5.63 -13.50 -12.79
C PRO A 52 6.56 -12.60 -13.63
N PRO A 53 6.08 -12.08 -14.77
CA PRO A 53 6.90 -11.23 -15.63
C PRO A 53 7.37 -10.01 -14.84
N ALA A 54 8.63 -9.63 -15.05
CA ALA A 54 9.20 -8.40 -14.51
C ALA A 54 8.29 -7.21 -14.81
N PRO A 55 8.10 -6.25 -13.88
CA PRO A 55 7.20 -5.14 -14.10
C PRO A 55 7.61 -4.39 -15.36
N ALA A 56 6.71 -4.33 -16.34
CA ALA A 56 6.86 -3.48 -17.51
C ALA A 56 7.17 -2.06 -17.03
N ASN A 57 8.03 -1.35 -17.75
CA ASN A 57 8.38 0.04 -17.46
C ASN A 57 7.14 0.93 -17.61
N GLU A 58 6.47 1.22 -16.50
CA GLU A 58 5.25 2.02 -16.42
C GLU A 58 5.56 3.37 -15.80
N PRO A 59 6.10 4.32 -16.56
CA PRO A 59 6.53 5.62 -16.05
C PRO A 59 5.38 6.46 -15.47
N TRP A 60 4.13 6.15 -15.84
CA TRP A 60 2.93 6.78 -15.27
C TRP A 60 2.51 6.20 -13.92
N HIS A 61 3.08 5.08 -13.48
CA HIS A 61 2.74 4.46 -12.20
C HIS A 61 3.46 5.17 -11.05
N ASP A 62 3.23 6.46 -10.93
CA ASP A 62 3.77 7.33 -9.90
C ASP A 62 2.67 8.25 -9.34
N PRO A 63 2.29 8.12 -8.06
CA PRO A 63 1.25 8.95 -7.45
C PRO A 63 1.66 10.43 -7.28
N ALA A 64 2.94 10.78 -7.41
CA ALA A 64 3.39 12.15 -7.33
C ALA A 64 3.20 12.93 -8.65
N LEU A 65 2.99 12.22 -9.77
CA LEU A 65 2.68 12.87 -11.04
C LEU A 65 1.23 13.35 -11.05
N SER A 66 0.98 14.49 -11.64
CA SER A 66 -0.38 14.97 -11.89
C SER A 66 -1.11 14.02 -12.87
N LEU A 67 -2.44 14.09 -12.90
CA LEU A 67 -3.24 13.29 -13.81
C LEU A 67 -2.82 13.51 -15.27
N ASP A 68 -2.57 14.77 -15.66
CA ASP A 68 -2.20 15.12 -17.02
C ASP A 68 -0.81 14.62 -17.40
N GLU A 69 0.16 14.72 -16.50
CA GLU A 69 1.52 14.16 -16.71
C GLU A 69 1.47 12.64 -16.89
N ARG A 70 0.69 11.93 -16.09
CA ARG A 70 0.53 10.48 -16.22
C ARG A 70 -0.11 10.10 -17.55
N LEU A 71 -1.13 10.83 -17.98
CA LEU A 71 -1.80 10.59 -19.24
C LEU A 71 -0.90 10.86 -20.44
N ALA A 72 -0.07 11.91 -20.39
CA ALA A 72 0.92 12.20 -21.41
C ALA A 72 1.97 11.07 -21.54
N LEU A 73 2.42 10.51 -20.40
CA LEU A 73 3.35 9.36 -20.39
C LEU A 73 2.71 8.08 -20.95
N ALA A 74 1.39 7.95 -20.87
CA ALA A 74 0.64 6.81 -21.39
C ALA A 74 0.04 7.07 -22.78
N GLU A 75 0.37 8.18 -23.43
CA GLU A 75 -0.11 8.48 -24.78
C GLU A 75 0.38 7.42 -25.78
N GLY A 76 -0.50 7.01 -26.69
CA GLY A 76 -0.21 5.93 -27.65
C GLY A 76 -0.16 4.52 -27.08
N ARG A 77 -0.34 4.34 -25.78
CA ARG A 77 -0.35 3.02 -25.13
C ARG A 77 -1.71 2.33 -25.26
N PRO A 78 -1.76 0.99 -25.09
CA PRO A 78 -3.00 0.24 -25.04
C PRO A 78 -4.02 0.83 -24.03
N LEU A 79 -5.32 0.65 -24.31
CA LEU A 79 -6.39 1.21 -23.47
C LEU A 79 -6.23 0.91 -21.97
N GLY A 80 -5.85 -0.33 -21.62
CA GLY A 80 -5.65 -0.71 -20.22
C GLY A 80 -4.57 0.13 -19.52
N GLU A 81 -3.47 0.43 -20.19
CA GLU A 81 -2.38 1.25 -19.65
C GLU A 81 -2.80 2.73 -19.50
N ARG A 82 -3.54 3.26 -20.48
CA ARG A 82 -4.12 4.61 -20.41
C ARG A 82 -5.15 4.75 -19.30
N LEU A 83 -6.00 3.75 -19.09
CA LEU A 83 -6.94 3.69 -17.98
C LEU A 83 -6.19 3.61 -16.64
N MET A 84 -5.12 2.81 -16.56
CA MET A 84 -4.29 2.75 -15.37
C MET A 84 -3.66 4.12 -15.07
N ALA A 85 -3.10 4.82 -16.05
CA ALA A 85 -2.50 6.15 -15.89
C ALA A 85 -3.50 7.19 -15.35
N ALA A 86 -4.80 7.04 -15.65
CA ALA A 86 -5.85 7.92 -15.14
C ALA A 86 -6.18 7.69 -13.66
N MET A 87 -5.71 6.61 -13.03
CA MET A 87 -5.98 6.28 -11.62
C MET A 87 -5.03 6.99 -10.66
N ALA A 88 -5.27 6.87 -9.35
CA ALA A 88 -4.46 7.53 -8.32
C ALA A 88 -3.04 6.95 -8.15
N GLN A 89 -2.73 5.82 -8.76
CA GLN A 89 -1.44 5.13 -8.73
C GLN A 89 -0.98 4.66 -7.34
N LEU A 90 -1.89 4.57 -6.37
CA LEU A 90 -1.57 4.20 -5.00
C LEU A 90 -1.58 2.68 -4.75
N ASP A 91 -2.08 1.89 -5.70
CA ASP A 91 -2.34 0.44 -5.53
C ASP A 91 -3.01 0.10 -4.19
N CYS A 92 -3.77 1.05 -3.66
CA CYS A 92 -4.36 1.02 -2.32
C CYS A 92 -5.39 -0.10 -2.13
N ARG A 93 -5.85 -0.71 -3.23
CA ARG A 93 -6.84 -1.81 -3.28
C ARG A 93 -8.14 -1.55 -2.51
N ALA A 94 -8.39 -0.30 -2.13
CA ALA A 94 -9.63 0.10 -1.48
C ALA A 94 -10.89 -0.21 -2.33
N CYS A 95 -10.74 -0.31 -3.64
CA CYS A 95 -11.78 -0.72 -4.57
C CYS A 95 -11.87 -2.24 -4.79
N GLY A 96 -11.01 -3.03 -4.16
CA GLY A 96 -10.88 -4.48 -4.39
C GLY A 96 -9.92 -4.86 -5.52
N TYR A 97 -9.33 -3.87 -6.21
CA TYR A 97 -8.34 -4.03 -7.28
C TYR A 97 -7.08 -3.23 -6.94
N ASP A 98 -5.91 -3.63 -7.45
CA ASP A 98 -4.82 -2.69 -7.68
C ASP A 98 -5.09 -1.85 -8.93
N CYS A 99 -4.30 -0.81 -9.18
CA CYS A 99 -4.54 0.10 -10.30
C CYS A 99 -4.50 -0.62 -11.65
N ARG A 100 -3.58 -1.59 -11.83
CA ARG A 100 -3.45 -2.39 -13.05
C ARG A 100 -4.66 -3.31 -13.26
N SER A 101 -5.05 -4.05 -12.24
CA SER A 101 -6.17 -4.99 -12.31
C SER A 101 -7.50 -4.28 -12.54
N TYR A 102 -7.69 -3.10 -11.93
CA TYR A 102 -8.89 -2.29 -12.17
C TYR A 102 -8.93 -1.75 -13.60
N ALA A 103 -7.81 -1.27 -14.13
CA ALA A 103 -7.69 -0.82 -15.50
C ALA A 103 -7.98 -1.95 -16.50
N ALA A 104 -7.44 -3.14 -16.27
CA ALA A 104 -7.69 -4.33 -17.09
C ALA A 104 -9.18 -4.74 -17.04
N ALA A 105 -9.81 -4.70 -15.87
CA ALA A 105 -11.22 -5.00 -15.71
C ALA A 105 -12.12 -4.01 -16.44
N LEU A 106 -11.80 -2.72 -16.42
CA LEU A 106 -12.49 -1.68 -17.20
C LEU A 106 -12.28 -1.85 -18.71
N ALA A 107 -11.04 -2.11 -19.14
CA ALA A 107 -10.71 -2.28 -20.55
C ALA A 107 -11.41 -3.49 -21.18
N SER A 108 -11.54 -4.59 -20.42
CA SER A 108 -12.23 -5.81 -20.85
C SER A 108 -13.76 -5.74 -20.71
N GLY A 109 -14.31 -4.71 -20.05
CA GLY A 109 -15.73 -4.59 -19.75
C GLY A 109 -16.20 -5.53 -18.61
N ALA A 110 -15.29 -6.21 -17.91
CA ALA A 110 -15.58 -7.03 -16.73
C ALA A 110 -16.03 -6.16 -15.54
N GLU A 111 -15.53 -4.93 -15.45
CA GLU A 111 -16.01 -3.90 -14.53
C GLU A 111 -16.62 -2.75 -15.36
N ARG A 112 -17.74 -2.21 -14.89
CA ARG A 112 -18.44 -1.09 -15.54
C ARG A 112 -18.45 0.18 -14.70
N LYS A 113 -18.22 0.04 -13.39
CA LYS A 113 -18.27 1.15 -12.45
C LYS A 113 -16.94 1.91 -12.47
N VAL A 114 -16.91 3.07 -13.11
CA VAL A 114 -15.70 3.91 -13.28
C VAL A 114 -15.33 4.72 -12.02
N SER A 115 -16.17 4.71 -10.98
CA SER A 115 -16.00 5.51 -9.75
C SER A 115 -15.39 4.73 -8.59
N LEU A 116 -14.78 3.57 -8.81
CA LEU A 116 -14.25 2.74 -7.72
C LEU A 116 -12.91 3.25 -7.17
N CYS A 117 -12.14 4.04 -7.93
CA CYS A 117 -10.89 4.62 -7.47
C CYS A 117 -11.18 5.78 -6.50
N SER A 118 -11.35 5.47 -5.20
CA SER A 118 -11.68 6.47 -4.18
C SER A 118 -10.60 7.57 -4.04
N PRO A 119 -9.29 7.27 -4.03
CA PRO A 119 -8.26 8.31 -3.96
C PRO A 119 -8.22 9.22 -5.18
N GLY A 120 -8.57 8.71 -6.36
CA GLY A 120 -8.61 9.49 -7.60
C GLY A 120 -9.86 10.37 -7.74
N GLY A 121 -10.91 10.09 -6.98
CA GLY A 121 -12.12 10.90 -6.89
C GLY A 121 -12.84 11.11 -8.22
N ALA A 122 -13.57 12.24 -8.31
CA ALA A 122 -14.39 12.58 -9.47
C ALA A 122 -13.58 12.81 -10.75
N ALA A 123 -12.38 13.39 -10.63
CA ALA A 123 -11.49 13.65 -11.79
C ALA A 123 -11.08 12.35 -12.49
N THR A 124 -10.63 11.35 -11.70
CA THR A 124 -10.32 10.02 -12.23
C THR A 124 -11.56 9.36 -12.87
N ALA A 125 -12.71 9.40 -12.21
CA ALA A 125 -13.94 8.79 -12.74
C ALA A 125 -14.36 9.43 -14.07
N ALA A 126 -14.27 10.76 -14.19
CA ALA A 126 -14.57 11.48 -15.42
C ALA A 126 -13.61 11.07 -16.55
N LYS A 127 -12.31 10.98 -16.27
CA LYS A 127 -11.29 10.63 -17.26
C LYS A 127 -11.39 9.17 -17.70
N LEU A 128 -11.67 8.25 -16.79
CA LEU A 128 -11.94 6.84 -17.12
C LEU A 128 -13.14 6.71 -18.05
N LYS A 129 -14.21 7.46 -17.78
CA LYS A 129 -15.40 7.49 -18.65
C LYS A 129 -15.10 8.03 -20.05
N GLU A 130 -14.30 9.10 -20.15
CA GLU A 130 -13.84 9.68 -21.42
C GLU A 130 -13.02 8.68 -22.24
N LEU A 131 -12.00 8.06 -21.63
CA LEU A 131 -11.12 7.09 -22.28
C LEU A 131 -11.89 5.87 -22.78
N LEU A 132 -12.85 5.36 -22.01
CA LEU A 132 -13.71 4.25 -22.40
C LEU A 132 -14.67 4.63 -23.53
N ALA A 133 -15.20 5.86 -23.54
CA ALA A 133 -16.05 6.35 -24.62
C ALA A 133 -15.27 6.51 -25.94
N ALA A 134 -14.05 7.03 -25.88
CA ALA A 134 -13.17 7.21 -27.03
C ALA A 134 -12.70 5.87 -27.65
N ALA A 135 -12.64 4.80 -26.84
CA ALA A 135 -12.21 3.47 -27.28
C ALA A 135 -13.32 2.59 -27.85
N ARG A 136 -14.56 3.08 -27.94
CA ARG A 136 -15.73 2.28 -28.34
C ARG A 136 -15.92 2.34 -29.86
N PRO A 137 -15.69 1.24 -30.64
CA PRO A 137 -16.14 1.17 -32.02
C PRO A 137 -17.67 1.08 -32.11
N PRO A 138 -18.31 1.42 -33.24
CA PRO A 138 -19.76 1.36 -33.40
C PRO A 138 -20.30 -0.05 -33.18
N GLN A 139 -21.42 -0.15 -32.46
CA GLN A 139 -21.97 -1.35 -31.84
C GLN A 139 -22.35 -2.44 -32.85
N ALA A 140 -21.89 -3.66 -32.57
CA ALA A 140 -22.55 -4.91 -32.96
C ALA A 140 -23.31 -5.51 -31.76
N PRO A 141 -24.37 -6.32 -31.96
CA PRO A 141 -25.35 -6.66 -30.92
C PRO A 141 -24.79 -7.52 -29.78
N ALA A 142 -25.31 -7.27 -28.58
CA ALA A 142 -24.88 -7.81 -27.33
C ALA A 142 -24.93 -9.35 -27.24
N GLN A 143 -23.81 -9.97 -26.87
CA GLN A 143 -23.76 -11.34 -26.37
C GLN A 143 -23.97 -11.35 -24.84
N PRO A 144 -24.59 -12.41 -24.28
CA PRO A 144 -24.89 -12.49 -22.86
C PRO A 144 -23.59 -12.58 -22.01
N PRO A 145 -23.60 -12.10 -20.74
CA PRO A 145 -22.41 -11.91 -19.96
C PRO A 145 -21.74 -13.24 -19.56
N ARG A 146 -20.51 -13.44 -20.03
CA ARG A 146 -19.62 -14.48 -19.50
C ARG A 146 -19.17 -14.07 -18.09
N LYS A 147 -19.29 -14.98 -17.12
CA LYS A 147 -18.86 -14.81 -15.73
C LYS A 147 -17.38 -14.39 -15.64
N PRO A 148 -17.03 -13.45 -14.77
CA PRO A 148 -15.66 -12.91 -14.69
C PRO A 148 -14.70 -13.87 -14.01
N ALA A 149 -13.84 -14.50 -14.81
CA ALA A 149 -12.67 -15.25 -14.30
C ALA A 149 -11.67 -14.34 -13.57
N ALA A 150 -11.67 -13.03 -13.84
CA ALA A 150 -10.78 -12.05 -13.23
C ALA A 150 -11.08 -11.77 -11.75
N GLU A 151 -12.35 -11.89 -11.29
CA GLU A 151 -12.67 -11.76 -9.86
C GLU A 151 -12.15 -12.94 -9.04
N ALA A 152 -12.07 -14.14 -9.63
CA ALA A 152 -11.49 -15.32 -8.99
C ALA A 152 -9.95 -15.20 -8.86
N ALA A 153 -9.28 -14.63 -9.87
CA ALA A 153 -7.82 -14.46 -9.87
C ALA A 153 -7.35 -13.37 -8.88
N ALA A 154 -8.11 -12.28 -8.71
CA ALA A 154 -7.81 -11.25 -7.71
C ALA A 154 -8.03 -11.74 -6.27
N ARG A 155 -8.84 -12.77 -6.07
CA ARG A 155 -9.07 -13.43 -4.78
C ARG A 155 -8.08 -14.55 -4.46
N ALA A 156 -7.43 -15.13 -5.46
CA ALA A 156 -6.61 -16.35 -5.34
C ALA A 156 -5.26 -16.17 -4.64
N GLY A 157 -4.94 -14.98 -4.12
CA GLY A 157 -3.61 -14.70 -3.52
C GLY A 157 -3.61 -14.16 -2.10
N ARG A 158 -4.77 -13.99 -1.44
CA ARG A 158 -4.82 -13.45 -0.07
C ARG A 158 -5.69 -14.29 0.83
N VAL A 159 -5.04 -14.92 1.77
CA VAL A 159 -5.74 -15.65 2.83
C VAL A 159 -6.15 -14.64 3.88
N ALA A 160 -7.46 -14.35 3.97
CA ALA A 160 -7.98 -13.59 5.09
C ALA A 160 -8.00 -14.50 6.32
N PHE A 161 -7.61 -13.94 7.46
CA PHE A 161 -7.62 -14.61 8.76
C PHE A 161 -8.32 -13.74 9.79
N ALA A 162 -8.61 -14.29 10.96
CA ALA A 162 -9.18 -13.58 12.09
C ALA A 162 -8.06 -13.21 13.06
N ALA A 163 -7.72 -11.92 13.15
CA ALA A 163 -6.91 -11.36 14.20
C ALA A 163 -7.79 -10.99 15.41
N ARG A 164 -7.18 -10.66 16.55
CA ARG A 164 -7.89 -10.19 17.74
C ARG A 164 -7.33 -8.86 18.22
N LEU A 165 -8.19 -7.94 18.62
CA LEU A 165 -7.75 -6.68 19.21
C LEU A 165 -7.22 -6.93 20.63
N LEU A 166 -5.91 -6.80 20.83
CA LEU A 166 -5.24 -6.95 22.12
C LEU A 166 -5.20 -5.64 22.91
N GLY A 167 -4.93 -4.53 22.23
CA GLY A 167 -4.77 -3.24 22.85
C GLY A 167 -5.23 -2.08 21.98
N ARG A 168 -5.65 -1.01 22.63
CA ARG A 168 -6.02 0.25 22.00
C ARG A 168 -5.72 1.40 22.95
N GLU A 169 -4.83 2.28 22.52
CA GLU A 169 -4.36 3.41 23.32
C GLU A 169 -4.40 4.71 22.51
N PRO A 170 -4.82 5.84 23.10
CA PRO A 170 -4.72 7.13 22.43
C PRO A 170 -3.26 7.54 22.30
N LEU A 171 -2.88 8.04 21.11
CA LEU A 171 -1.54 8.56 20.81
C LEU A 171 -1.48 10.08 20.79
N HIS A 172 -2.62 10.72 20.68
CA HIS A 172 -2.72 12.18 20.53
C HIS A 172 -2.82 12.87 21.88
N GLY A 173 -2.20 14.05 21.97
CA GLY A 173 -2.37 14.96 23.10
C GLY A 173 -3.64 15.79 23.02
N PRO A 174 -4.00 16.52 24.10
CA PRO A 174 -5.10 17.49 24.05
C PRO A 174 -4.87 18.53 22.96
N GLY A 175 -5.90 18.80 22.15
CA GLY A 175 -5.84 19.79 21.06
C GLY A 175 -5.20 19.31 19.76
N ALA A 176 -4.97 18.00 19.60
CA ALA A 176 -4.53 17.42 18.34
C ALA A 176 -5.51 17.69 17.18
N THR A 177 -5.01 17.66 15.96
CA THR A 177 -5.79 17.91 14.74
C THR A 177 -6.89 16.87 14.54
N ALA A 178 -6.61 15.61 14.87
CA ALA A 178 -7.57 14.51 14.87
C ALA A 178 -7.22 13.49 15.96
N PRO A 179 -8.18 12.73 16.48
CA PRO A 179 -7.89 11.60 17.36
C PRO A 179 -7.05 10.56 16.60
N VAL A 180 -5.98 10.09 17.25
CA VAL A 180 -5.11 9.02 16.73
C VAL A 180 -5.01 7.94 17.80
N VAL A 181 -5.17 6.68 17.40
CA VAL A 181 -5.05 5.56 18.33
C VAL A 181 -3.96 4.59 17.85
N HIS A 182 -3.25 4.05 18.82
CA HIS A 182 -2.39 2.88 18.66
C HIS A 182 -3.23 1.63 18.85
N LEU A 183 -3.17 0.72 17.89
CA LEU A 183 -3.87 -0.55 17.95
C LEU A 183 -2.86 -1.70 17.94
N VAL A 184 -3.12 -2.73 18.74
CA VAL A 184 -2.35 -3.98 18.75
C VAL A 184 -3.29 -5.12 18.39
N LEU A 185 -2.97 -5.86 17.34
CA LEU A 185 -3.69 -7.06 16.95
C LEU A 185 -2.83 -8.30 17.17
N ASP A 186 -3.42 -9.35 17.76
CA ASP A 186 -2.86 -10.70 17.72
C ASP A 186 -2.98 -11.24 16.30
N THR A 187 -1.86 -11.60 15.74
CA THR A 187 -1.71 -12.11 14.37
C THR A 187 -1.06 -13.48 14.33
N SER A 188 -1.09 -14.22 15.42
CA SER A 188 -0.51 -15.57 15.54
C SER A 188 -1.05 -16.54 14.47
N ASP A 189 -2.29 -16.32 14.01
CA ASP A 189 -2.97 -17.08 12.96
C ASP A 189 -2.78 -16.50 11.55
N ALA A 190 -1.84 -15.58 11.33
CA ALA A 190 -1.68 -14.88 10.06
C ALA A 190 -1.38 -15.81 8.86
N GLY A 191 -0.82 -17.00 9.10
CA GLY A 191 -0.53 -18.02 8.08
C GLY A 191 0.56 -17.64 7.08
N GLU A 192 0.95 -16.37 7.02
CA GLU A 192 2.02 -15.85 6.17
C GLU A 192 2.87 -14.83 6.94
N PRO A 193 4.20 -14.79 6.69
CA PRO A 193 5.07 -13.82 7.32
C PRO A 193 4.80 -12.41 6.80
N PHE A 194 4.98 -11.42 7.66
CA PHE A 194 4.94 -10.00 7.31
C PHE A 194 6.16 -9.28 7.88
N GLU A 195 6.47 -8.12 7.34
CA GLU A 195 7.65 -7.35 7.69
C GLU A 195 7.36 -5.83 7.66
N PRO A 196 8.19 -4.99 8.28
CA PRO A 196 8.05 -3.54 8.21
C PRO A 196 7.91 -3.03 6.79
N GLY A 197 6.93 -2.14 6.57
CA GLY A 197 6.51 -1.66 5.25
C GLY A 197 5.41 -2.47 4.59
N ASP A 198 4.95 -3.57 5.20
CA ASP A 198 3.68 -4.22 4.84
C ASP A 198 2.51 -3.45 5.47
N SER A 199 1.32 -3.68 4.97
CA SER A 199 0.07 -3.18 5.53
C SER A 199 -0.93 -4.31 5.72
N PHE A 200 -1.93 -4.09 6.54
CA PHE A 200 -3.03 -5.03 6.73
C PHE A 200 -4.32 -4.45 6.18
N GLY A 201 -5.04 -5.26 5.42
CA GLY A 201 -6.38 -4.91 4.95
C GLY A 201 -7.42 -5.34 5.97
N ILE A 202 -7.99 -4.39 6.68
CA ILE A 202 -8.95 -4.62 7.76
C ILE A 202 -10.37 -4.44 7.22
N PHE A 203 -11.23 -5.43 7.42
CA PHE A 203 -12.65 -5.37 7.11
C PHE A 203 -13.42 -4.92 8.36
N PRO A 204 -13.98 -3.69 8.35
CA PRO A 204 -14.86 -3.28 9.44
C PRO A 204 -16.20 -4.01 9.35
N GLU A 205 -16.93 -4.03 10.45
CA GLU A 205 -18.29 -4.56 10.53
C GLU A 205 -19.29 -3.45 10.85
N ASN A 206 -20.53 -3.62 10.41
CA ASN A 206 -21.60 -2.74 10.80
C ASN A 206 -21.96 -2.96 12.28
N ALA A 207 -22.28 -1.87 12.96
CA ALA A 207 -22.71 -1.93 14.36
C ALA A 207 -24.05 -2.68 14.50
N PRO A 208 -24.28 -3.37 15.62
CA PRO A 208 -25.50 -4.15 15.85
C PRO A 208 -26.80 -3.33 15.69
N ASP A 209 -26.81 -2.09 16.15
CA ASP A 209 -27.93 -1.17 16.01
C ASP A 209 -28.23 -0.81 14.54
N ALA A 210 -27.21 -0.61 13.74
CA ALA A 210 -27.34 -0.37 12.30
C ALA A 210 -27.91 -1.61 11.57
N ILE A 211 -27.50 -2.82 12.01
CA ILE A 211 -28.02 -4.08 11.46
C ILE A 211 -29.51 -4.23 11.80
N GLU A 212 -29.92 -3.97 13.04
CA GLU A 212 -31.33 -4.05 13.43
C GLU A 212 -32.20 -3.01 12.69
N ALA A 213 -31.69 -1.78 12.53
CA ALA A 213 -32.38 -0.76 11.75
C ALA A 213 -32.52 -1.18 10.27
N ALA A 214 -31.49 -1.79 9.69
CA ALA A 214 -31.51 -2.30 8.32
C ALA A 214 -32.52 -3.46 8.18
N LEU A 215 -32.57 -4.40 9.13
CA LEU A 215 -33.51 -5.50 9.13
C LEU A 215 -34.97 -5.00 9.20
N ALA A 216 -35.23 -3.99 10.03
CA ALA A 216 -36.55 -3.37 10.13
C ALA A 216 -36.95 -2.72 8.78
N LYS A 217 -36.08 -1.95 8.14
CA LYS A 217 -36.31 -1.33 6.82
C LYS A 217 -36.51 -2.38 5.72
N LEU A 218 -35.78 -3.48 5.79
CA LEU A 218 -35.90 -4.61 4.86
C LEU A 218 -37.11 -5.47 5.14
N ARG A 219 -37.77 -5.33 6.29
CA ARG A 219 -38.89 -6.18 6.80
C ARG A 219 -38.46 -7.65 6.85
N ALA A 220 -37.29 -7.90 7.40
CA ALA A 220 -36.65 -9.21 7.44
C ALA A 220 -36.25 -9.59 8.86
N THR A 221 -36.08 -10.90 9.10
CA THR A 221 -35.72 -11.44 10.43
C THR A 221 -34.20 -11.56 10.62
N GLY A 222 -33.45 -11.49 9.52
CA GLY A 222 -32.02 -11.73 9.50
C GLY A 222 -31.60 -13.20 9.33
N ARG A 223 -32.59 -14.14 9.36
CA ARG A 223 -32.35 -15.59 9.19
C ARG A 223 -32.43 -16.02 7.74
N GLU A 224 -32.95 -15.18 6.88
CA GLU A 224 -33.10 -15.45 5.44
C GLU A 224 -31.75 -15.75 4.81
N ARG A 225 -31.72 -16.80 3.98
CA ARG A 225 -30.53 -17.14 3.19
C ARG A 225 -30.43 -16.20 2.01
N VAL A 226 -29.29 -15.54 1.88
CA VAL A 226 -28.99 -14.59 0.80
C VAL A 226 -27.62 -14.86 0.20
N LEU A 227 -27.46 -14.47 -1.04
CA LEU A 227 -26.16 -14.35 -1.68
C LEU A 227 -25.68 -12.92 -1.46
N GLY A 228 -24.72 -12.74 -0.57
CA GLY A 228 -24.17 -11.42 -0.26
C GLY A 228 -23.46 -10.77 -1.44
N PRO A 229 -23.07 -9.48 -1.35
CA PRO A 229 -22.34 -8.79 -2.41
C PRO A 229 -21.00 -9.44 -2.78
N THR A 230 -20.43 -10.26 -1.90
CA THR A 230 -19.20 -11.03 -2.14
C THR A 230 -19.44 -12.39 -2.78
N HIS A 231 -20.67 -12.70 -3.16
CA HIS A 231 -21.13 -14.00 -3.65
C HIS A 231 -20.96 -15.15 -2.64
N ARG A 232 -20.90 -14.83 -1.35
CA ARG A 232 -20.98 -15.80 -0.26
C ARG A 232 -22.42 -16.04 0.13
N GLU A 233 -22.82 -17.31 0.18
CA GLU A 233 -24.12 -17.67 0.71
C GLU A 233 -24.09 -17.68 2.23
N CYS A 234 -24.92 -16.85 2.88
CA CYS A 234 -24.98 -16.72 4.34
C CYS A 234 -26.37 -16.26 4.78
N SER A 235 -26.57 -16.12 6.09
CA SER A 235 -27.79 -15.46 6.59
C SER A 235 -27.75 -13.96 6.28
N LEU A 236 -28.91 -13.34 6.10
CA LEU A 236 -29.02 -11.90 5.87
C LEU A 236 -28.31 -11.09 6.95
N ARG A 237 -28.41 -11.48 8.22
CA ARG A 237 -27.74 -10.82 9.33
C ARG A 237 -26.23 -10.80 9.15
N VAL A 238 -25.62 -11.91 8.74
CA VAL A 238 -24.18 -12.00 8.45
C VAL A 238 -23.81 -11.16 7.24
N ALA A 239 -24.63 -11.21 6.18
CA ALA A 239 -24.37 -10.36 5.01
C ALA A 239 -24.41 -8.87 5.36
N LEU A 240 -25.39 -8.44 6.16
CA LEU A 240 -25.50 -7.05 6.62
C LEU A 240 -24.35 -6.67 7.56
N ALA A 241 -23.88 -7.56 8.42
CA ALA A 241 -22.78 -7.30 9.34
C ALA A 241 -21.44 -7.15 8.62
N GLU A 242 -21.09 -8.08 7.75
CA GLU A 242 -19.72 -8.28 7.27
C GLU A 242 -19.49 -7.90 5.80
N GLU A 243 -20.57 -7.74 5.00
CA GLU A 243 -20.42 -7.59 3.55
C GLU A 243 -21.06 -6.36 2.97
N CYS A 244 -22.20 -5.91 3.52
CA CYS A 244 -23.01 -4.82 2.95
C CYS A 244 -22.64 -3.47 3.55
N ASP A 245 -22.36 -2.48 2.72
CA ASP A 245 -22.26 -1.09 3.15
C ASP A 245 -23.67 -0.53 3.38
N LEU A 246 -24.03 -0.37 4.64
CA LEU A 246 -25.39 0.09 5.01
C LEU A 246 -25.59 1.60 4.86
N ARG A 247 -24.55 2.36 4.57
CA ARG A 247 -24.65 3.83 4.37
C ARG A 247 -25.47 4.18 3.14
N ASP A 248 -25.48 3.31 2.15
CA ASP A 248 -26.24 3.49 0.90
C ASP A 248 -27.64 2.83 0.95
N LEU A 249 -28.05 2.23 2.08
CA LEU A 249 -29.28 1.46 2.20
C LEU A 249 -30.52 2.28 1.86
N ASP A 250 -30.64 3.51 2.38
CA ASP A 250 -31.81 4.36 2.14
C ASP A 250 -31.90 4.79 0.67
N GLU A 251 -30.78 5.08 0.03
CA GLU A 251 -30.72 5.40 -1.39
C GLU A 251 -31.14 4.18 -2.24
N VAL A 252 -30.63 3.00 -1.91
CA VAL A 252 -31.01 1.76 -2.60
C VAL A 252 -32.50 1.48 -2.44
N LEU A 253 -33.06 1.65 -1.22
CA LEU A 253 -34.48 1.44 -0.98
C LEU A 253 -35.38 2.46 -1.70
N ALA A 254 -34.95 3.72 -1.78
CA ALA A 254 -35.67 4.78 -2.48
C ALA A 254 -35.69 4.57 -4.00
N ALA A 255 -34.65 3.93 -4.55
CA ALA A 255 -34.53 3.62 -5.97
C ALA A 255 -35.29 2.33 -6.40
N LEU A 256 -35.95 1.62 -5.45
CA LEU A 256 -36.67 0.39 -5.78
C LEU A 256 -37.91 0.68 -6.60
N PRO A 257 -38.30 -0.24 -7.53
CA PRO A 257 -39.56 -0.16 -8.26
C PRO A 257 -40.77 -0.31 -7.33
N ALA A 258 -41.96 0.15 -7.76
CA ALA A 258 -43.17 0.06 -7.00
C ALA A 258 -43.49 -1.38 -6.53
N LYS A 259 -43.19 -2.38 -7.36
CA LYS A 259 -43.19 -3.79 -6.96
C LYS A 259 -41.82 -4.13 -6.39
N ARG A 260 -41.75 -4.26 -5.07
CA ARG A 260 -40.50 -4.57 -4.34
C ARG A 260 -39.88 -5.86 -4.86
N PRO A 261 -38.59 -5.83 -5.26
CA PRO A 261 -37.90 -7.03 -5.71
C PRO A 261 -37.64 -7.99 -4.53
N PRO A 262 -37.31 -9.26 -4.82
CA PRO A 262 -36.88 -10.21 -3.80
C PRO A 262 -35.70 -9.70 -2.97
N LEU A 263 -35.63 -10.09 -1.72
CA LEU A 263 -34.65 -9.63 -0.75
C LEU A 263 -33.20 -9.81 -1.23
N PHE A 264 -32.90 -10.93 -1.90
CA PHE A 264 -31.56 -11.21 -2.43
C PHE A 264 -31.12 -10.20 -3.52
N GLU A 265 -32.07 -9.66 -4.30
CA GLU A 265 -31.74 -8.61 -5.29
C GLU A 265 -31.46 -7.28 -4.62
N ILE A 266 -32.18 -6.94 -3.56
CA ILE A 266 -31.93 -5.73 -2.77
C ILE A 266 -30.51 -5.81 -2.18
N VAL A 267 -30.20 -6.92 -1.50
CA VAL A 267 -28.90 -7.15 -0.86
C VAL A 267 -27.75 -7.10 -1.85
N ARG A 268 -27.95 -7.66 -3.05
CA ARG A 268 -26.94 -7.63 -4.12
C ARG A 268 -26.67 -6.23 -4.65
N ASN A 269 -27.63 -5.32 -4.56
CA ASN A 269 -27.48 -3.93 -5.00
C ASN A 269 -26.85 -3.01 -3.94
N LEU A 270 -26.75 -3.46 -2.68
CA LEU A 270 -26.00 -2.75 -1.65
C LEU A 270 -24.50 -2.72 -1.99
N GLY A 271 -23.85 -1.63 -1.66
CA GLY A 271 -22.41 -1.51 -1.74
C GLY A 271 -21.70 -2.57 -0.90
N ARG A 272 -20.48 -2.94 -1.30
CA ARG A 272 -19.66 -3.83 -0.47
C ARG A 272 -18.94 -3.06 0.62
N ILE A 273 -18.82 -3.63 1.81
CA ILE A 273 -17.84 -3.20 2.79
C ILE A 273 -16.43 -3.41 2.17
N LYS A 274 -15.68 -2.31 2.10
CA LYS A 274 -14.31 -2.33 1.56
C LYS A 274 -13.32 -2.38 2.70
N PRO A 275 -12.28 -3.23 2.62
CA PRO A 275 -11.20 -3.19 3.59
C PRO A 275 -10.48 -1.84 3.52
N ARG A 276 -9.92 -1.42 4.65
CA ARG A 276 -8.99 -0.29 4.72
C ARG A 276 -7.61 -0.82 5.02
N LEU A 277 -6.63 -0.29 4.31
CA LEU A 277 -5.24 -0.63 4.55
C LEU A 277 -4.69 0.26 5.66
N TYR A 278 -4.02 -0.39 6.61
CA TYR A 278 -3.27 0.27 7.66
C TYR A 278 -1.85 -0.26 7.62
N THR A 279 -0.89 0.65 7.53
CA THR A 279 0.53 0.30 7.47
C THR A 279 1.00 -0.19 8.82
N LEU A 280 1.81 -1.23 8.82
CA LEU A 280 2.40 -1.83 10.01
C LEU A 280 3.28 -0.80 10.72
N ALA A 281 3.02 -0.59 12.00
CA ALA A 281 3.75 0.32 12.89
C ALA A 281 4.71 -0.40 13.84
N SER A 282 4.91 -1.70 13.68
CA SER A 282 5.81 -2.52 14.50
C SER A 282 6.70 -3.42 13.68
N SER A 283 7.82 -3.84 14.26
CA SER A 283 8.64 -4.94 13.75
C SER A 283 8.20 -6.26 14.38
N PRO A 284 7.92 -7.32 13.59
CA PRO A 284 7.63 -8.64 14.14
C PRO A 284 8.83 -9.29 14.84
N ARG A 285 10.04 -8.73 14.72
CA ARG A 285 11.20 -9.14 15.51
C ARG A 285 11.11 -8.65 16.94
N VAL A 286 10.52 -7.49 17.15
CA VAL A 286 10.33 -6.87 18.49
C VAL A 286 9.02 -7.35 19.11
N HIS A 287 7.98 -7.53 18.27
CA HIS A 287 6.64 -7.94 18.70
C HIS A 287 6.20 -9.21 17.94
N PRO A 288 6.75 -10.41 18.29
CA PRO A 288 6.38 -11.65 17.64
C PRO A 288 4.89 -11.99 17.84
N GLY A 289 4.18 -12.32 16.78
CA GLY A 289 2.74 -12.66 16.84
C GLY A 289 1.82 -11.45 16.95
N GLU A 290 2.35 -10.23 16.95
CA GLU A 290 1.57 -9.00 17.03
C GLU A 290 1.79 -8.10 15.80
N ALA A 291 0.75 -7.38 15.43
CA ALA A 291 0.82 -6.29 14.46
C ALA A 291 0.25 -5.01 15.07
N HIS A 292 1.05 -3.95 15.08
CA HIS A 292 0.65 -2.65 15.62
C HIS A 292 0.31 -1.68 14.48
N PHE A 293 -0.66 -0.80 14.74
CA PHE A 293 -1.13 0.18 13.75
C PHE A 293 -1.35 1.55 14.36
N THR A 294 -1.09 2.58 13.57
CA THR A 294 -1.41 3.97 13.90
C THR A 294 -2.67 4.35 13.10
N VAL A 295 -3.77 4.55 13.78
CA VAL A 295 -5.07 4.82 13.15
C VAL A 295 -5.53 6.24 13.45
N VAL A 296 -5.56 7.08 12.43
CA VAL A 296 -6.21 8.39 12.50
C VAL A 296 -7.72 8.18 12.40
N VAL A 297 -8.46 8.65 13.40
CA VAL A 297 -9.92 8.56 13.42
C VAL A 297 -10.49 9.68 12.57
N THR A 298 -10.97 9.33 11.39
CA THR A 298 -11.56 10.29 10.45
C THR A 298 -13.04 10.49 10.79
N GLN A 299 -13.50 11.72 10.88
CA GLN A 299 -14.92 12.03 11.08
C GLN A 299 -15.77 11.37 9.99
N GLY A 300 -16.75 10.56 10.39
CA GLY A 300 -17.57 9.74 9.47
C GLY A 300 -16.82 8.56 8.84
N GLY A 301 -15.60 8.30 9.25
CA GLY A 301 -14.78 7.17 8.77
C GLY A 301 -15.29 5.85 9.34
N PHE A 302 -15.81 4.97 8.48
CA PHE A 302 -16.40 3.71 8.90
C PHE A 302 -15.40 2.79 9.61
N ALA A 303 -14.27 2.50 8.97
CA ALA A 303 -13.28 1.57 9.54
C ALA A 303 -12.50 2.17 10.72
N SER A 304 -12.08 3.43 10.62
CA SER A 304 -11.31 4.07 11.70
C SER A 304 -12.12 4.24 12.97
N THR A 305 -13.39 4.65 12.85
CA THR A 305 -14.31 4.75 14.00
C THR A 305 -14.64 3.38 14.59
N TRP A 306 -14.87 2.37 13.73
CA TRP A 306 -15.12 1.01 14.19
C TRP A 306 -13.94 0.47 15.00
N LEU A 307 -12.72 0.59 14.51
CA LEU A 307 -11.49 0.17 15.19
C LEU A 307 -11.25 0.94 16.50
N ALA A 308 -11.44 2.26 16.46
CA ALA A 308 -11.11 3.12 17.58
C ALA A 308 -12.16 3.09 18.72
N GLU A 309 -13.44 2.82 18.40
CA GLU A 309 -14.53 3.05 19.37
C GLU A 309 -15.46 1.87 19.53
N LYS A 310 -15.72 1.08 18.47
CA LYS A 310 -16.80 0.08 18.47
C LYS A 310 -16.31 -1.33 18.71
N LEU A 311 -15.13 -1.67 18.20
CA LEU A 311 -14.57 -3.00 18.37
C LEU A 311 -14.16 -3.21 19.84
N PRO A 312 -14.68 -4.22 20.54
CA PRO A 312 -14.29 -4.49 21.93
C PRO A 312 -12.87 -5.09 21.98
N LEU A 313 -12.17 -4.93 23.11
CA LEU A 313 -10.94 -5.67 23.38
C LEU A 313 -11.25 -7.19 23.33
N GLY A 314 -10.35 -7.97 22.74
CA GLY A 314 -10.55 -9.39 22.43
C GLY A 314 -11.44 -9.65 21.22
N GLY A 315 -12.05 -8.63 20.64
CA GLY A 315 -12.90 -8.74 19.46
C GLY A 315 -12.15 -9.21 18.22
N ALA A 316 -12.85 -10.01 17.41
CA ALA A 316 -12.27 -10.54 16.16
C ALA A 316 -12.21 -9.46 15.08
N VAL A 317 -11.13 -9.46 14.32
CA VAL A 317 -10.88 -8.56 13.18
C VAL A 317 -10.57 -9.41 11.96
N ARG A 318 -11.45 -9.42 10.99
CA ARG A 318 -11.14 -10.05 9.70
C ARG A 318 -10.14 -9.20 8.94
N THR A 319 -8.99 -9.78 8.62
CA THR A 319 -7.87 -9.06 8.02
C THR A 319 -7.08 -9.95 7.05
N PHE A 320 -6.20 -9.34 6.26
CA PHE A 320 -5.21 -10.02 5.41
C PHE A 320 -3.94 -9.18 5.32
N VAL A 321 -2.81 -9.83 5.12
CA VAL A 321 -1.53 -9.15 4.88
C VAL A 321 -1.51 -8.59 3.45
N ASN A 322 -1.09 -7.36 3.29
CA ASN A 322 -0.84 -6.71 2.02
C ASN A 322 0.63 -6.33 1.92
N LYS A 323 1.37 -7.01 1.04
CA LYS A 323 2.79 -6.77 0.86
C LYS A 323 3.04 -5.36 0.33
N GLY A 324 3.77 -4.58 1.11
CA GLY A 324 4.14 -3.21 0.78
C GLY A 324 5.31 -3.12 -0.19
N ARG A 325 5.61 -1.90 -0.61
CA ARG A 325 6.76 -1.60 -1.48
C ARG A 325 7.94 -1.01 -0.71
N LEU A 326 7.67 -0.41 0.45
CA LEU A 326 8.70 0.14 1.29
C LEU A 326 9.48 -1.00 1.95
N ARG A 327 10.79 -0.98 1.76
CA ARG A 327 11.69 -1.95 2.38
C ARG A 327 12.96 -1.25 2.81
N LEU A 328 13.45 -1.59 3.99
CA LEU A 328 14.78 -1.18 4.41
C LEU A 328 15.84 -1.69 3.44
N PRO A 329 16.99 -1.00 3.32
CA PRO A 329 18.09 -1.47 2.49
C PRO A 329 18.57 -2.83 2.99
N SER A 330 18.93 -3.73 2.07
CA SER A 330 19.50 -5.04 2.43
C SER A 330 20.87 -4.93 3.11
N ARG A 331 21.58 -3.80 2.90
CA ARG A 331 22.87 -3.49 3.55
C ARG A 331 22.61 -2.74 4.86
N PRO A 332 22.88 -3.31 6.05
CA PRO A 332 22.61 -2.68 7.34
C PRO A 332 23.34 -1.35 7.57
N ALA A 333 24.50 -1.16 6.91
CA ALA A 333 25.28 0.07 6.99
C ALA A 333 24.84 1.16 6.00
N ALA A 334 23.79 0.94 5.20
CA ALA A 334 23.28 1.97 4.31
C ALA A 334 22.55 3.07 5.11
N PRO A 335 22.84 4.36 4.85
CA PRO A 335 22.13 5.44 5.49
C PRO A 335 20.66 5.49 5.05
N VAL A 336 19.79 5.93 5.94
CA VAL A 336 18.34 6.08 5.66
C VAL A 336 17.85 7.46 6.10
N VAL A 337 16.96 8.04 5.30
CA VAL A 337 16.29 9.30 5.60
C VAL A 337 14.79 9.05 5.56
N PHE A 338 14.11 9.36 6.64
CA PHE A 338 12.68 9.22 6.79
C PHE A 338 12.01 10.60 6.83
N VAL A 339 11.01 10.81 6.02
CA VAL A 339 10.25 12.06 5.95
C VAL A 339 8.77 11.74 6.10
N GLY A 340 8.14 12.15 7.18
CA GLY A 340 6.77 11.79 7.47
C GLY A 340 5.97 12.82 8.24
N ALA A 341 4.65 12.73 8.09
CA ALA A 341 3.72 13.54 8.85
C ALA A 341 2.57 12.68 9.40
N SER A 342 2.08 13.04 10.60
CA SER A 342 0.94 12.37 11.24
C SER A 342 1.14 10.84 11.28
N ALA A 343 0.15 10.05 10.84
CA ALA A 343 0.24 8.58 10.81
C ALA A 343 1.36 8.03 9.91
N GLY A 344 2.00 8.86 9.08
CA GLY A 344 3.18 8.45 8.30
C GLY A 344 4.37 7.99 9.16
N ILE A 345 4.39 8.35 10.45
CA ILE A 345 5.37 7.84 11.42
C ILE A 345 5.28 6.32 11.62
N ALA A 346 4.12 5.69 11.35
CA ALA A 346 3.89 4.27 11.57
C ALA A 346 4.96 3.39 10.91
N THR A 347 5.20 3.58 9.61
CA THR A 347 6.23 2.86 8.86
C THR A 347 7.63 3.07 9.44
N PHE A 348 7.93 4.31 9.84
CA PHE A 348 9.27 4.66 10.34
C PHE A 348 9.50 4.11 11.75
N ARG A 349 8.46 4.06 12.59
CA ARG A 349 8.51 3.35 13.86
C ARG A 349 8.87 1.89 13.67
N ALA A 350 8.17 1.21 12.76
CA ALA A 350 8.46 -0.19 12.43
C ALA A 350 9.89 -0.38 11.89
N PHE A 351 10.37 0.54 11.04
CA PHE A 351 11.72 0.51 10.52
C PHE A 351 12.78 0.77 11.59
N LEU A 352 12.54 1.68 12.53
CA LEU A 352 13.48 1.94 13.63
C LEU A 352 13.56 0.74 14.58
N GLN A 353 12.44 0.13 14.95
CA GLN A 353 12.41 -1.11 15.71
C GLN A 353 13.16 -2.25 14.99
N GLU A 354 12.94 -2.43 13.68
CA GLU A 354 13.65 -3.44 12.89
C GLU A 354 15.17 -3.18 12.85
N ARG A 355 15.57 -1.91 12.72
CA ARG A 355 16.98 -1.50 12.73
C ARG A 355 17.64 -1.76 14.07
N GLU A 356 16.95 -1.45 15.17
CA GLU A 356 17.42 -1.74 16.52
C GLU A 356 17.60 -3.24 16.73
N ALA A 357 16.57 -4.04 16.43
CA ALA A 357 16.58 -5.49 16.57
C ALA A 357 17.63 -6.20 15.71
N THR A 358 17.99 -5.60 14.57
CA THR A 358 19.01 -6.17 13.65
C THR A 358 20.39 -5.59 13.83
N GLY A 359 20.59 -4.61 14.72
CA GLY A 359 21.86 -3.93 14.92
C GLY A 359 22.33 -3.16 13.67
N ALA A 360 21.41 -2.56 12.92
CA ALA A 360 21.76 -1.81 11.71
C ALA A 360 22.61 -0.59 12.03
N SER A 361 23.83 -0.53 11.47
CA SER A 361 24.86 0.46 11.80
C SER A 361 24.85 1.71 10.91
N GLY A 362 24.03 1.74 9.84
CA GLY A 362 23.92 2.91 8.97
C GLY A 362 23.22 4.07 9.69
N TRP A 363 23.59 5.30 9.34
CA TRP A 363 22.94 6.49 9.89
C TRP A 363 21.45 6.52 9.56
N ALA A 364 20.63 7.05 10.47
CA ALA A 364 19.20 7.25 10.27
C ALA A 364 18.82 8.68 10.62
N TRP A 365 18.08 9.33 9.73
CA TRP A 365 17.62 10.69 9.91
C TRP A 365 16.11 10.77 9.75
N LEU A 366 15.40 11.25 10.75
CA LEU A 366 13.95 11.41 10.73
C LEU A 366 13.58 12.89 10.64
N PHE A 367 12.81 13.26 9.64
CA PHE A 367 12.06 14.49 9.55
C PHE A 367 10.60 14.16 9.86
N PHE A 368 10.08 14.66 10.98
CA PHE A 368 8.73 14.36 11.42
C PHE A 368 7.94 15.62 11.73
N GLY A 369 6.73 15.73 11.19
CA GLY A 369 5.89 16.91 11.35
C GLY A 369 4.40 16.61 11.50
N GLY A 370 3.66 17.63 11.85
CA GLY A 370 2.21 17.63 12.00
C GLY A 370 1.67 19.06 11.99
N GLU A 371 0.36 19.20 12.12
CA GLU A 371 -0.29 20.53 12.13
C GLU A 371 -0.18 21.20 13.48
N ARG A 372 0.00 20.45 14.57
CA ARG A 372 0.07 20.94 15.93
C ARG A 372 1.09 20.15 16.76
N GLN A 373 1.56 20.72 17.85
CA GLN A 373 2.46 20.05 18.78
C GLN A 373 1.85 18.76 19.38
N ALA A 374 0.53 18.72 19.55
CA ALA A 374 -0.20 17.56 20.03
C ALA A 374 -0.24 16.38 19.04
N ASP A 375 0.19 16.60 17.78
CA ASP A 375 0.33 15.56 16.75
C ASP A 375 1.72 14.89 16.75
N ASP A 376 2.60 15.20 17.73
CA ASP A 376 3.92 14.57 17.91
C ASP A 376 3.78 13.16 18.50
N LEU A 377 3.41 12.23 17.62
CA LEU A 377 3.11 10.84 17.96
C LEU A 377 4.38 10.06 18.32
N TYR A 378 4.27 9.09 19.25
CA TYR A 378 5.37 8.22 19.70
C TYR A 378 6.60 8.98 20.20
N ARG A 379 6.42 10.15 20.79
CA ARG A 379 7.54 11.02 21.23
C ARG A 379 8.57 10.26 22.04
N GLU A 380 8.15 9.54 23.07
CA GLU A 380 9.04 8.83 23.97
C GLU A 380 9.86 7.74 23.27
N GLU A 381 9.24 6.98 22.36
CA GLU A 381 9.96 5.98 21.55
C GLU A 381 10.94 6.63 20.58
N VAL A 382 10.57 7.73 19.92
CA VAL A 382 11.45 8.46 19.02
C VAL A 382 12.66 9.03 19.78
N ASP A 383 12.42 9.57 20.97
CA ASP A 383 13.48 10.08 21.84
C ASP A 383 14.39 8.94 22.35
N HIS A 384 13.83 7.75 22.60
CA HIS A 384 14.61 6.53 22.90
C HIS A 384 15.51 6.13 21.72
N PHE A 385 14.98 6.06 20.49
CA PHE A 385 15.79 5.73 19.31
C PHE A 385 16.90 6.75 19.05
N LEU A 386 16.66 8.03 19.37
CA LEU A 386 17.69 9.06 19.28
C LEU A 386 18.76 8.86 20.37
N GLY A 387 18.34 8.58 21.60
CA GLY A 387 19.24 8.35 22.74
C GLY A 387 20.08 7.07 22.62
N SER A 388 19.53 6.01 22.03
CA SER A 388 20.23 4.74 21.78
C SER A 388 21.14 4.78 20.54
N GLY A 389 21.03 5.83 19.70
CA GLY A 389 21.81 5.98 18.47
C GLY A 389 21.27 5.19 17.27
N VAL A 390 20.15 4.50 17.40
CA VAL A 390 19.42 3.88 16.27
C VAL A 390 18.93 4.93 15.28
N LEU A 391 18.48 6.07 15.80
CA LEU A 391 18.23 7.30 15.09
C LEU A 391 19.40 8.26 15.31
N THR A 392 20.06 8.69 14.24
CA THR A 392 21.21 9.57 14.33
C THR A 392 20.82 11.03 14.43
N ARG A 393 19.73 11.43 13.76
CA ARG A 393 19.21 12.80 13.71
C ARG A 393 17.70 12.85 13.66
N LEU A 394 17.15 13.89 14.29
CA LEU A 394 15.71 14.16 14.33
C LEU A 394 15.44 15.65 14.05
N GLU A 395 14.62 15.92 13.05
CA GLU A 395 14.10 17.25 12.76
C GLU A 395 12.58 17.24 12.96
N LYS A 396 12.10 18.06 13.88
CA LYS A 396 10.67 18.21 14.15
C LYS A 396 10.10 19.46 13.49
N ALA A 397 8.92 19.33 12.89
CA ALA A 397 8.16 20.41 12.27
C ALA A 397 6.72 20.39 12.80
N PHE A 398 6.55 20.87 14.02
CA PHE A 398 5.25 21.07 14.66
C PHE A 398 5.12 22.54 14.99
N PRO A 399 4.14 23.25 14.41
CA PRO A 399 3.86 24.63 14.79
C PRO A 399 3.42 24.66 16.27
N GLY A 400 4.03 25.52 17.03
CA GLY A 400 3.66 25.78 18.42
C GLY A 400 3.06 27.17 18.56
N ASP A 401 2.38 27.45 19.67
CA ASP A 401 1.75 28.74 19.94
C ASP A 401 2.74 29.93 19.95
N ALA A 402 4.04 29.67 20.01
CA ALA A 402 5.11 30.67 20.15
C ALA A 402 6.16 30.64 19.02
N THR A 403 6.07 29.74 18.03
CA THR A 403 7.04 29.64 16.92
C THR A 403 6.37 29.85 15.57
N PRO A 404 7.07 30.51 14.62
CA PRO A 404 6.56 30.61 13.24
C PRO A 404 6.20 29.21 12.71
N ASP A 405 5.18 29.17 11.86
CA ASP A 405 4.73 27.95 11.15
C ASP A 405 5.89 27.36 10.33
N VAL A 406 6.67 26.46 10.94
CA VAL A 406 7.76 25.76 10.26
C VAL A 406 7.20 24.47 9.71
N LYS A 407 7.09 24.39 8.39
CA LYS A 407 6.64 23.20 7.69
C LYS A 407 7.75 22.14 7.59
N LEU A 408 7.35 20.90 7.32
CA LEU A 408 8.29 19.80 7.08
C LEU A 408 9.22 20.09 5.89
N ALA A 409 8.68 20.71 4.83
CA ALA A 409 9.44 21.16 3.68
C ALA A 409 10.53 22.20 4.05
N ASP A 410 10.25 23.11 4.98
CA ASP A 410 11.21 24.13 5.44
C ASP A 410 12.37 23.46 6.19
N ARG A 411 12.07 22.44 7.02
CA ARG A 411 13.12 21.65 7.71
C ARG A 411 14.02 20.92 6.72
N LEU A 412 13.46 20.37 5.64
CA LEU A 412 14.24 19.75 4.58
C LEU A 412 15.16 20.77 3.90
N LEU A 413 14.66 21.94 3.55
CA LEU A 413 15.44 23.02 2.91
C LEU A 413 16.54 23.54 3.84
N GLN A 414 16.23 23.78 5.12
CA GLN A 414 17.22 24.21 6.12
C GLN A 414 18.41 23.25 6.26
N ASN A 415 18.16 21.96 6.05
CA ASN A 415 19.17 20.90 6.13
C ASN A 415 19.62 20.41 4.75
N GLY A 416 19.33 21.17 3.68
CA GLY A 416 19.48 20.74 2.29
C GLY A 416 20.89 20.29 1.91
N ALA A 417 21.91 21.03 2.32
CA ALA A 417 23.31 20.70 2.03
C ALA A 417 23.72 19.33 2.60
N GLU A 418 23.33 19.05 3.85
CA GLU A 418 23.64 17.78 4.49
C GLU A 418 22.81 16.64 3.92
N LEU A 419 21.52 16.86 3.67
CA LEU A 419 20.67 15.88 3.00
C LEU A 419 21.22 15.50 1.63
N TRP A 420 21.70 16.49 0.85
CA TRP A 420 22.39 16.24 -0.42
C TRP A 420 23.65 15.38 -0.24
N SER A 421 24.45 15.68 0.79
CA SER A 421 25.63 14.87 1.13
C SER A 421 25.26 13.40 1.45
N TRP A 422 24.20 13.19 2.25
CA TRP A 422 23.73 11.83 2.57
C TRP A 422 23.22 11.07 1.33
N LEU A 423 22.50 11.75 0.44
CA LEU A 423 22.08 11.15 -0.84
C LEU A 423 23.27 10.73 -1.70
N GLY A 424 24.34 11.56 -1.72
CA GLY A 424 25.60 11.26 -2.39
C GLY A 424 26.33 10.05 -1.78
N GLN A 425 26.22 9.83 -0.48
CA GLN A 425 26.77 8.67 0.23
C GLN A 425 25.91 7.40 0.10
N GLY A 426 24.85 7.45 -0.68
CA GLY A 426 24.01 6.29 -0.96
C GLY A 426 22.79 6.15 -0.04
N ALA A 427 22.37 7.21 0.66
CA ALA A 427 21.21 7.16 1.50
C ALA A 427 19.95 6.76 0.74
N HIS A 428 19.10 5.97 1.42
CA HIS A 428 17.75 5.65 0.97
C HIS A 428 16.76 6.64 1.60
N LEU A 429 15.92 7.23 0.78
CA LEU A 429 14.92 8.23 1.16
C LEU A 429 13.53 7.60 1.16
N TYR A 430 12.82 7.76 2.27
CA TYR A 430 11.44 7.28 2.46
C TYR A 430 10.53 8.44 2.79
N VAL A 431 9.39 8.52 2.11
CA VAL A 431 8.39 9.56 2.37
C VAL A 431 7.05 8.88 2.65
N SER A 432 6.42 9.20 3.79
CA SER A 432 5.13 8.63 4.17
C SER A 432 4.19 9.69 4.74
N GLY A 433 2.94 9.75 4.23
CA GLY A 433 1.92 10.65 4.72
C GLY A 433 0.91 11.13 3.69
N ASP A 434 0.29 12.28 3.94
CA ASP A 434 -0.82 12.81 3.15
C ASP A 434 -0.44 13.19 1.72
N ALA A 435 -1.27 12.70 0.77
CA ALA A 435 -1.06 12.89 -0.66
C ALA A 435 -1.33 14.32 -1.15
N ARG A 436 -2.17 15.10 -0.44
CA ARG A 436 -2.70 16.36 -0.95
C ARG A 436 -1.85 17.55 -0.59
N ARG A 437 -1.24 17.54 0.60
CA ARG A 437 -0.46 18.67 1.13
C ARG A 437 1.00 18.31 1.30
N MET A 438 1.30 17.31 2.14
CA MET A 438 2.68 16.98 2.53
C MET A 438 3.49 16.50 1.33
N ALA A 439 2.99 15.58 0.54
CA ALA A 439 3.77 14.96 -0.53
C ALA A 439 4.21 15.95 -1.63
N PRO A 440 3.35 16.86 -2.15
CA PRO A 440 3.79 17.88 -3.10
C PRO A 440 4.81 18.87 -2.53
N GLU A 441 4.65 19.30 -1.27
CA GLU A 441 5.57 20.24 -0.62
C GLU A 441 6.96 19.59 -0.40
N VAL A 442 6.99 18.33 0.05
CA VAL A 442 8.23 17.55 0.22
C VAL A 442 8.91 17.31 -1.13
N ASP A 443 8.18 16.95 -2.18
CA ASP A 443 8.74 16.75 -3.51
C ASP A 443 9.35 18.05 -4.07
N ALA A 444 8.68 19.17 -3.89
CA ALA A 444 9.20 20.48 -4.28
C ALA A 444 10.49 20.85 -3.52
N ALA A 445 10.53 20.61 -2.20
CA ALA A 445 11.72 20.85 -1.39
C ALA A 445 12.89 19.95 -1.82
N LEU A 446 12.65 18.67 -2.08
CA LEU A 446 13.68 17.75 -2.55
C LEU A 446 14.24 18.17 -3.90
N ARG A 447 13.40 18.60 -4.84
CA ARG A 447 13.86 19.13 -6.14
C ARG A 447 14.72 20.38 -5.97
N ALA A 448 14.30 21.30 -5.10
CA ALA A 448 15.08 22.50 -4.80
C ALA A 448 16.45 22.16 -4.20
N ILE A 449 16.51 21.23 -3.24
CA ILE A 449 17.76 20.76 -2.65
C ILE A 449 18.70 20.16 -3.71
N VAL A 450 18.17 19.34 -4.59
CA VAL A 450 18.97 18.71 -5.68
C VAL A 450 19.44 19.78 -6.68
N ALA A 451 18.60 20.77 -7.00
CA ALA A 451 18.96 21.85 -7.91
C ALA A 451 20.05 22.73 -7.30
N GLU A 452 19.89 23.19 -6.07
CA GLU A 452 20.81 24.09 -5.38
C GLU A 452 22.16 23.41 -5.06
N HIS A 453 22.11 22.36 -4.26
CA HIS A 453 23.33 21.71 -3.74
C HIS A 453 23.97 20.74 -4.75
N GLY A 454 23.15 20.17 -5.65
CA GLY A 454 23.65 19.35 -6.77
C GLY A 454 24.07 20.16 -8.00
N ARG A 455 23.84 21.50 -7.99
CA ARG A 455 24.11 22.42 -9.12
C ARG A 455 23.46 21.90 -10.41
N ARG A 456 22.18 21.55 -10.35
CA ARG A 456 21.41 20.95 -11.44
C ARG A 456 20.27 21.87 -11.90
N SER A 457 19.92 21.77 -13.17
CA SER A 457 18.68 22.40 -13.66
C SER A 457 17.46 21.74 -13.00
N PRO A 458 16.28 22.39 -13.03
CA PRO A 458 15.04 21.78 -12.52
C PRO A 458 14.73 20.43 -13.17
N GLU A 459 14.98 20.29 -14.47
CA GLU A 459 14.78 19.04 -15.22
C GLU A 459 15.74 17.94 -14.77
N GLU A 460 17.03 18.29 -14.59
CA GLU A 460 18.03 17.36 -14.07
C GLU A 460 17.74 16.96 -12.61
N ALA A 461 17.23 17.87 -11.80
CA ALA A 461 16.81 17.56 -10.43
C ALA A 461 15.64 16.57 -10.42
N LYS A 462 14.64 16.76 -11.28
CA LYS A 462 13.54 15.81 -11.47
C LYS A 462 14.06 14.44 -11.94
N ALA A 463 14.95 14.42 -12.92
CA ALA A 463 15.55 13.20 -13.43
C ALA A 463 16.38 12.45 -12.36
N PHE A 464 17.09 13.17 -11.50
CA PHE A 464 17.87 12.59 -10.40
C PHE A 464 16.94 11.87 -9.39
N LEU A 465 15.87 12.51 -8.95
CA LEU A 465 14.89 11.87 -8.04
C LEU A 465 14.21 10.67 -8.69
N ALA A 466 13.90 10.75 -9.98
CA ALA A 466 13.35 9.62 -10.73
C ALA A 466 14.37 8.45 -10.83
N ALA A 467 15.66 8.75 -10.99
CA ALA A 467 16.70 7.73 -10.95
C ALA A 467 16.80 7.07 -9.56
N LEU A 468 16.77 7.85 -8.47
CA LEU A 468 16.72 7.29 -7.11
C LEU A 468 15.51 6.39 -6.91
N ALA A 469 14.33 6.76 -7.43
CA ALA A 469 13.13 5.95 -7.35
C ALA A 469 13.28 4.63 -8.15
N LYS A 470 13.86 4.69 -9.34
CA LYS A 470 14.17 3.51 -10.16
C LYS A 470 15.13 2.56 -9.44
N ASP A 471 16.14 3.11 -8.77
CA ASP A 471 17.14 2.37 -8.00
C ASP A 471 16.61 1.91 -6.62
N LYS A 472 15.32 2.11 -6.34
CA LYS A 472 14.69 1.80 -5.04
C LYS A 472 15.33 2.51 -3.85
N ARG A 473 15.92 3.68 -4.10
CA ARG A 473 16.51 4.56 -3.08
C ARG A 473 15.62 5.75 -2.73
N TYR A 474 14.55 5.99 -3.47
CA TYR A 474 13.48 6.94 -3.16
C TYR A 474 12.16 6.22 -3.21
N LEU A 475 11.60 5.93 -2.04
CA LEU A 475 10.38 5.15 -1.88
C LEU A 475 9.31 6.00 -1.16
N ARG A 476 8.07 5.88 -1.61
CA ARG A 476 6.96 6.70 -1.09
C ARG A 476 5.77 5.82 -0.74
N GLU A 477 5.14 6.13 0.40
CA GLU A 477 3.85 5.62 0.82
C GLU A 477 2.93 6.82 1.08
N ILE A 478 2.14 7.15 0.08
CA ILE A 478 1.31 8.36 0.07
C ILE A 478 -0.16 7.92 0.04
N TYR A 479 -1.00 8.45 0.97
CA TYR A 479 -2.40 8.05 1.15
C TYR A 479 -3.37 9.23 1.29
#